data_a449ff0302f5091d11546418eef2eff9
#
_entry.id   a449ff0302f5091d11546418eef2eff9
#
_cell.length_a   1.000
_cell.length_b   1.000
_cell.length_c   1.000
_cell.angle_alpha   90.00
_cell.angle_beta   90.00
_cell.angle_gamma   90.00
#
_symmetry.space_group_name_H-M   'P 1'
#
loop_
_entity.id
_entity.type
_entity.pdbx_description
1 polymer ?
#
loop_
_entity_poly.entity_id
_entity_poly.type
_entity_poly.pdbx_seq_one_letter_code
_entity_poly.pdbx_strand_id
1 'polypeptide(L)'
;VKKQKNKFSHLTAKERIYLSFPAQFLLDTNLFQGKVLDFGCGFGNDVKLLQEKGFDIAGYDPYYFPQYPNEKFDTIICFYVLNVLFSEEQANILMEIAHLLKPGGTAYYAVRRDLKKEGFREHYIYKKPTYQCIVKLPFQSIYLNEMCEIYEYVHYNHQRNSINNCIFCNPYKNLTILTESATAYAMLDGYPVSKGHVLIVPKRHVANYFELPFKEQSACWYMANKVQKILSKEFQPDGFNVGMNINREAGQTRQHATIHIIPRYRGDAGGLKSGIRTVIPQKRMQ
;
A
#
# COMPACT_ATOMS: atom_id res chain seq x y z
N VAL A 1 -17.87 -13.72 -9.25
CA VAL A 1 -17.34 -14.46 -8.09
C VAL A 1 -17.59 -13.58 -6.87
N LYS A 2 -18.40 -14.05 -5.88
CA LYS A 2 -18.62 -13.30 -4.64
C LYS A 2 -17.27 -13.16 -3.92
N LYS A 3 -16.80 -11.93 -3.69
CA LYS A 3 -15.58 -11.67 -2.90
C LYS A 3 -15.77 -12.29 -1.51
N GLN A 4 -14.90 -13.22 -1.18
CA GLN A 4 -14.88 -13.85 0.14
C GLN A 4 -14.30 -12.81 1.13
N LYS A 5 -15.04 -12.52 2.22
CA LYS A 5 -14.62 -11.58 3.27
C LYS A 5 -14.42 -12.32 4.58
N ASN A 6 -13.39 -11.98 5.34
CA ASN A 6 -13.25 -12.45 6.71
C ASN A 6 -14.14 -11.61 7.66
N LYS A 7 -15.43 -11.94 7.68
CA LYS A 7 -16.46 -11.20 8.46
C LYS A 7 -16.18 -11.15 9.97
N PHE A 8 -15.37 -12.06 10.48
CA PHE A 8 -15.12 -12.26 11.91
C PHE A 8 -13.66 -12.00 12.31
N SER A 9 -12.91 -11.24 11.51
CA SER A 9 -11.51 -10.88 11.81
C SER A 9 -11.37 -10.20 13.16
N HIS A 10 -12.32 -9.34 13.54
CA HIS A 10 -12.33 -8.61 14.81
C HIS A 10 -12.35 -9.55 16.04
N LEU A 11 -12.90 -10.77 15.93
CA LEU A 11 -12.92 -11.74 17.02
C LEU A 11 -11.52 -12.29 17.38
N THR A 12 -10.51 -12.02 16.57
CA THR A 12 -9.12 -12.43 16.85
C THR A 12 -8.40 -11.46 17.80
N ALA A 13 -8.99 -10.29 18.08
CA ALA A 13 -8.47 -9.35 19.07
C ALA A 13 -8.44 -10.02 20.47
N LYS A 14 -7.39 -9.75 21.24
CA LYS A 14 -7.19 -10.32 22.58
C LYS A 14 -7.11 -9.22 23.62
N GLU A 15 -7.85 -9.38 24.72
CA GLU A 15 -7.63 -8.55 25.90
C GLU A 15 -6.32 -8.94 26.59
N ARG A 16 -5.60 -7.95 27.05
CA ARG A 16 -4.31 -8.09 27.77
C ARG A 16 -4.18 -6.98 28.80
N ILE A 17 -3.51 -7.30 29.89
CA ILE A 17 -3.12 -6.35 30.93
C ILE A 17 -1.64 -5.96 30.83
N TYR A 18 -0.96 -6.42 29.78
CA TYR A 18 0.44 -6.14 29.47
C TYR A 18 0.58 -5.82 27.97
N LEU A 19 1.66 -5.14 27.62
CA LEU A 19 1.97 -4.83 26.21
C LEU A 19 2.09 -6.11 25.38
N SER A 20 1.67 -6.02 24.12
CA SER A 20 1.99 -7.08 23.16
C SER A 20 3.51 -7.23 23.05
N PHE A 21 3.96 -8.44 22.72
CA PHE A 21 5.40 -8.66 22.52
C PHE A 21 6.02 -7.66 21.52
N PRO A 22 5.42 -7.38 20.34
CA PRO A 22 5.99 -6.38 19.44
C PRO A 22 6.02 -4.97 20.02
N ALA A 23 4.99 -4.55 20.77
CA ALA A 23 4.99 -3.25 21.42
C ALA A 23 6.08 -3.15 22.51
N GLN A 24 6.26 -4.20 23.31
CA GLN A 24 7.33 -4.27 24.30
C GLN A 24 8.70 -4.25 23.65
N PHE A 25 8.90 -5.01 22.57
CA PHE A 25 10.15 -5.00 21.79
C PHE A 25 10.50 -3.61 21.27
N LEU A 26 9.54 -2.90 20.68
CA LEU A 26 9.76 -1.53 20.19
C LEU A 26 10.07 -0.56 21.33
N LEU A 27 9.43 -0.74 22.48
CA LEU A 27 9.70 0.06 23.67
C LEU A 27 11.13 -0.16 24.18
N ASP A 28 11.53 -1.41 24.36
CA ASP A 28 12.84 -1.80 24.89
C ASP A 28 13.99 -1.41 23.95
N THR A 29 13.72 -1.35 22.64
CA THR A 29 14.69 -0.93 21.63
C THR A 29 14.60 0.57 21.27
N ASN A 30 13.74 1.32 21.97
CA ASN A 30 13.57 2.77 21.78
C ASN A 30 13.20 3.19 20.35
N LEU A 31 12.32 2.40 19.71
CA LEU A 31 11.91 2.61 18.30
C LEU A 31 10.65 3.46 18.14
N PHE A 32 9.93 3.78 19.21
CA PHE A 32 8.83 4.74 19.16
C PHE A 32 9.36 6.18 19.01
N GLN A 33 8.88 6.88 17.98
CA GLN A 33 9.25 8.26 17.69
C GLN A 33 8.00 9.13 17.54
N GLY A 34 7.99 10.31 18.16
CA GLY A 34 6.96 11.32 18.01
C GLY A 34 5.54 10.83 18.24
N LYS A 35 4.61 11.24 17.40
CA LYS A 35 3.21 10.83 17.48
C LYS A 35 2.99 9.45 16.90
N VAL A 36 2.35 8.56 17.65
CA VAL A 36 2.18 7.14 17.32
C VAL A 36 0.72 6.83 16.96
N LEU A 37 0.52 5.92 15.99
CA LEU A 37 -0.78 5.31 15.72
C LEU A 37 -0.67 3.79 15.84
N ASP A 38 -1.58 3.17 16.58
CA ASP A 38 -1.82 1.72 16.55
C ASP A 38 -2.94 1.44 15.53
N PHE A 39 -2.55 0.96 14.35
CA PHE A 39 -3.47 0.66 13.24
C PHE A 39 -3.93 -0.80 13.33
N GLY A 40 -5.20 -1.01 13.67
CA GLY A 40 -5.78 -2.31 14.01
C GLY A 40 -5.59 -2.64 15.49
N CYS A 41 -5.80 -1.65 16.35
CA CYS A 41 -5.52 -1.72 17.79
C CYS A 41 -6.42 -2.70 18.56
N GLY A 42 -7.46 -3.28 17.92
CA GLY A 42 -8.41 -4.16 18.60
C GLY A 42 -9.05 -3.46 19.80
N PHE A 43 -8.92 -4.04 20.99
CA PHE A 43 -9.44 -3.45 22.23
C PHE A 43 -8.63 -2.26 22.77
N GLY A 44 -7.55 -1.83 22.09
CA GLY A 44 -6.74 -0.67 22.49
C GLY A 44 -5.82 -0.90 23.69
N ASN A 45 -5.48 -2.14 24.00
CA ASN A 45 -4.64 -2.43 25.18
C ASN A 45 -3.23 -1.82 25.06
N ASP A 46 -2.58 -1.97 23.91
CA ASP A 46 -1.25 -1.37 23.70
C ASP A 46 -1.33 0.16 23.71
N VAL A 47 -2.41 0.75 23.17
CA VAL A 47 -2.66 2.19 23.18
C VAL A 47 -2.72 2.69 24.63
N LYS A 48 -3.58 2.10 25.46
CA LYS A 48 -3.76 2.48 26.87
C LYS A 48 -2.45 2.38 27.66
N LEU A 49 -1.76 1.25 27.55
CA LEU A 49 -0.54 0.99 28.31
C LEU A 49 0.63 1.89 27.87
N LEU A 50 0.72 2.26 26.60
CA LEU A 50 1.72 3.21 26.11
C LEU A 50 1.37 4.66 26.50
N GLN A 51 0.08 5.04 26.51
CA GLN A 51 -0.37 6.33 27.04
C GLN A 51 -0.01 6.48 28.53
N GLU A 52 -0.21 5.44 29.35
CA GLU A 52 0.19 5.42 30.76
C GLU A 52 1.71 5.59 30.95
N LYS A 53 2.53 5.24 29.95
CA LYS A 53 3.98 5.46 29.90
C LYS A 53 4.39 6.81 29.32
N GLY A 54 3.43 7.67 28.96
CA GLY A 54 3.66 9.04 28.49
C GLY A 54 3.82 9.17 26.96
N PHE A 55 3.51 8.14 26.17
CA PHE A 55 3.53 8.24 24.70
C PHE A 55 2.29 8.96 24.17
N ASP A 56 2.49 9.83 23.17
CA ASP A 56 1.40 10.41 22.35
C ASP A 56 0.96 9.38 21.32
N ILE A 57 0.01 8.54 21.68
CA ILE A 57 -0.48 7.44 20.85
C ILE A 57 -2.00 7.45 20.70
N ALA A 58 -2.47 7.29 19.47
CA ALA A 58 -3.87 7.06 19.11
C ALA A 58 -4.09 5.62 18.62
N GLY A 59 -5.32 5.14 18.72
CA GLY A 59 -5.73 3.83 18.21
C GLY A 59 -6.76 3.97 17.08
N TYR A 60 -6.65 3.13 16.06
CA TYR A 60 -7.67 2.94 15.04
C TYR A 60 -7.95 1.46 14.84
N ASP A 61 -9.21 1.08 14.86
CA ASP A 61 -9.69 -0.24 14.50
C ASP A 61 -11.09 -0.13 13.86
N PRO A 62 -11.33 -0.72 12.69
CA PRO A 62 -12.61 -0.56 11.98
C PRO A 62 -13.84 -1.00 12.77
N TYR A 63 -13.65 -1.89 13.76
CA TYR A 63 -14.73 -2.45 14.57
C TYR A 63 -14.84 -1.81 15.96
N TYR A 64 -13.72 -1.65 16.66
CA TYR A 64 -13.70 -1.20 18.06
C TYR A 64 -13.45 0.30 18.21
N PHE A 65 -12.67 0.91 17.31
CA PHE A 65 -12.32 2.35 17.27
C PHE A 65 -12.46 2.89 15.85
N PRO A 66 -13.71 3.02 15.32
CA PRO A 66 -13.97 3.21 13.90
C PRO A 66 -13.66 4.62 13.37
N GLN A 67 -13.26 5.54 14.22
CA GLN A 67 -12.91 6.90 13.78
C GLN A 67 -11.58 6.87 13.04
N TYR A 68 -11.64 7.00 11.69
CA TYR A 68 -10.46 7.02 10.86
C TYR A 68 -9.60 8.25 11.14
N PRO A 69 -8.27 8.11 11.31
CA PRO A 69 -7.37 9.23 11.57
C PRO A 69 -7.35 10.20 10.39
N ASN A 70 -7.39 11.51 10.69
CA ASN A 70 -7.31 12.59 9.71
C ASN A 70 -5.98 13.35 9.74
N GLU A 71 -5.00 12.84 10.48
CA GLU A 71 -3.68 13.42 10.67
C GLU A 71 -2.57 12.45 10.30
N LYS A 72 -1.32 12.93 10.36
CA LYS A 72 -0.11 12.17 10.04
C LYS A 72 0.67 11.81 11.30
N PHE A 73 1.35 10.68 11.27
CA PHE A 73 2.07 10.09 12.40
C PHE A 73 3.56 9.92 12.11
N ASP A 74 4.37 10.01 13.14
CA ASP A 74 5.81 9.77 13.07
C ASP A 74 6.10 8.26 13.11
N THR A 75 5.33 7.53 13.94
CA THR A 75 5.38 6.07 14.04
C THR A 75 4.00 5.46 13.86
N ILE A 76 3.88 4.39 13.07
CA ILE A 76 2.66 3.60 12.99
C ILE A 76 3.00 2.14 13.30
N ILE A 77 2.24 1.52 14.19
CA ILE A 77 2.33 0.09 14.46
C ILE A 77 1.09 -0.63 13.90
N CYS A 78 1.31 -1.84 13.36
CA CYS A 78 0.25 -2.68 12.81
C CYS A 78 0.56 -4.14 13.15
N PHE A 79 0.05 -4.61 14.29
CA PHE A 79 0.46 -5.87 14.87
C PHE A 79 -0.60 -6.96 14.71
N TYR A 80 -0.24 -8.05 14.00
CA TYR A 80 -1.06 -9.24 13.75
C TYR A 80 -2.34 -9.00 12.94
N VAL A 81 -2.52 -7.80 12.38
CA VAL A 81 -3.67 -7.43 11.55
C VAL A 81 -3.62 -8.13 10.19
N LEU A 82 -2.45 -8.13 9.55
CA LEU A 82 -2.30 -8.67 8.19
C LEU A 82 -2.56 -10.18 8.13
N ASN A 83 -2.31 -10.90 9.21
CA ASN A 83 -2.53 -12.36 9.25
C ASN A 83 -3.99 -12.81 9.17
N VAL A 84 -4.95 -11.90 9.37
CA VAL A 84 -6.39 -12.19 9.35
C VAL A 84 -7.10 -11.58 8.14
N LEU A 85 -6.35 -11.10 7.15
CA LEU A 85 -6.85 -10.40 5.97
C LEU A 85 -6.46 -11.13 4.69
N PHE A 86 -7.30 -11.03 3.67
CA PHE A 86 -6.94 -11.47 2.32
C PHE A 86 -5.92 -10.52 1.70
N SER A 87 -5.16 -11.00 0.71
CA SER A 87 -4.05 -10.26 0.08
C SER A 87 -4.45 -8.88 -0.43
N GLU A 88 -5.67 -8.73 -0.95
CA GLU A 88 -6.20 -7.44 -1.42
C GLU A 88 -6.41 -6.46 -0.26
N GLU A 89 -6.93 -6.94 0.88
CA GLU A 89 -7.11 -6.13 2.08
C GLU A 89 -5.77 -5.76 2.73
N GLN A 90 -4.79 -6.69 2.71
CA GLN A 90 -3.43 -6.41 3.17
C GLN A 90 -2.79 -5.27 2.36
N ALA A 91 -2.91 -5.32 1.03
CA ALA A 91 -2.38 -4.27 0.16
C ALA A 91 -3.02 -2.90 0.46
N ASN A 92 -4.35 -2.87 0.72
CA ASN A 92 -5.04 -1.65 1.15
C ASN A 92 -4.44 -1.07 2.41
N ILE A 93 -4.30 -1.89 3.46
CA ILE A 93 -3.78 -1.43 4.75
C ILE A 93 -2.35 -0.91 4.62
N LEU A 94 -1.49 -1.59 3.85
CA LEU A 94 -0.13 -1.09 3.61
C LEU A 94 -0.13 0.28 2.92
N MET A 95 -1.08 0.53 2.01
CA MET A 95 -1.25 1.84 1.37
C MET A 95 -1.77 2.89 2.34
N GLU A 96 -2.78 2.56 3.14
CA GLU A 96 -3.35 3.49 4.12
C GLU A 96 -2.32 3.90 5.16
N ILE A 97 -1.54 2.95 5.69
CA ILE A 97 -0.46 3.23 6.64
C ILE A 97 0.61 4.13 6.01
N ALA A 98 1.05 3.85 4.78
CA ALA A 98 2.00 4.72 4.09
C ALA A 98 1.43 6.13 3.87
N HIS A 99 0.11 6.25 3.62
CA HIS A 99 -0.54 7.55 3.50
C HIS A 99 -0.61 8.31 4.84
N LEU A 100 -0.79 7.62 5.96
CA LEU A 100 -0.88 8.21 7.29
C LEU A 100 0.48 8.55 7.90
N LEU A 101 1.59 8.07 7.35
CA LEU A 101 2.93 8.44 7.81
C LEU A 101 3.29 9.88 7.39
N LYS A 102 3.99 10.57 8.28
CA LYS A 102 4.72 11.80 7.94
C LYS A 102 5.91 11.46 7.03
N PRO A 103 6.42 12.42 6.24
CA PRO A 103 7.71 12.26 5.56
C PRO A 103 8.81 11.90 6.58
N GLY A 104 9.47 10.77 6.36
CA GLY A 104 10.49 10.25 7.29
C GLY A 104 9.95 9.42 8.45
N GLY A 105 8.62 9.28 8.58
CA GLY A 105 8.01 8.41 9.58
C GLY A 105 8.23 6.92 9.29
N THR A 106 8.07 6.10 10.31
CA THR A 106 8.33 4.66 10.24
C THR A 106 7.10 3.85 10.62
N ALA A 107 6.82 2.78 9.89
CA ALA A 107 5.82 1.80 10.28
C ALA A 107 6.45 0.47 10.67
N TYR A 108 5.93 -0.14 11.73
CA TYR A 108 6.33 -1.46 12.19
C TYR A 108 5.17 -2.44 12.04
N TYR A 109 5.42 -3.54 11.36
CA TYR A 109 4.43 -4.59 11.14
C TYR A 109 4.86 -5.85 11.85
N ALA A 110 4.03 -6.35 12.77
CA ALA A 110 4.25 -7.66 13.35
C ALA A 110 3.32 -8.70 12.73
N VAL A 111 3.89 -9.84 12.35
CA VAL A 111 3.15 -10.95 11.76
C VAL A 111 3.47 -12.27 12.48
N ARG A 112 2.49 -13.16 12.48
CA ARG A 112 2.63 -14.50 13.08
C ARG A 112 3.53 -15.40 12.21
N ARG A 113 4.36 -16.20 12.88
CA ARG A 113 5.20 -17.26 12.28
C ARG A 113 4.81 -18.66 12.71
N ASP A 114 4.00 -18.81 13.74
CA ASP A 114 3.51 -20.10 14.26
C ASP A 114 2.39 -20.74 13.42
N LEU A 115 1.97 -20.10 12.35
CA LEU A 115 0.91 -20.61 11.47
C LEU A 115 1.46 -21.71 10.54
N LYS A 116 0.98 -22.95 10.72
CA LYS A 116 1.37 -24.09 9.88
C LYS A 116 0.62 -24.16 8.54
N LYS A 117 -0.59 -23.61 8.46
CA LYS A 117 -1.46 -23.62 7.25
C LYS A 117 -2.28 -22.35 7.18
N GLU A 118 -2.58 -21.91 5.97
CA GLU A 118 -3.52 -20.83 5.69
C GLU A 118 -4.95 -21.33 5.57
N GLY A 119 -5.92 -20.47 5.79
CA GLY A 119 -7.34 -20.76 5.58
C GLY A 119 -8.23 -20.38 6.75
N PHE A 120 -9.51 -20.74 6.60
CA PHE A 120 -10.50 -20.55 7.65
C PHE A 120 -10.31 -21.57 8.77
N ARG A 121 -10.44 -21.09 10.02
CA ARG A 121 -10.43 -21.88 11.23
C ARG A 121 -11.58 -21.46 12.11
N GLU A 122 -12.18 -22.42 12.83
CA GLU A 122 -13.16 -22.09 13.84
C GLU A 122 -12.47 -21.43 15.05
N HIS A 123 -12.98 -20.26 15.44
CA HIS A 123 -12.50 -19.59 16.64
C HIS A 123 -12.95 -20.35 17.89
N TYR A 124 -12.02 -20.72 18.75
CA TYR A 124 -12.28 -21.68 19.85
C TYR A 124 -13.33 -21.20 20.88
N ILE A 125 -13.43 -19.86 21.10
CA ILE A 125 -14.45 -19.28 22.02
C ILE A 125 -15.75 -19.03 21.27
N TYR A 126 -15.72 -18.25 20.18
CA TYR A 126 -16.91 -17.72 19.52
C TYR A 126 -17.53 -18.68 18.49
N LYS A 127 -16.88 -19.82 18.22
CA LYS A 127 -17.35 -20.82 17.24
C LYS A 127 -17.69 -20.22 15.87
N LYS A 128 -16.94 -19.20 15.45
CA LYS A 128 -17.09 -18.52 14.16
C LYS A 128 -15.87 -18.76 13.28
N PRO A 129 -16.07 -18.86 11.94
CA PRO A 129 -14.93 -19.03 11.02
C PRO A 129 -14.11 -17.75 10.94
N THR A 130 -12.84 -17.81 11.28
CA THR A 130 -11.85 -16.74 11.13
C THR A 130 -10.78 -17.17 10.14
N TYR A 131 -10.47 -16.33 9.17
CA TYR A 131 -9.39 -16.56 8.20
C TYR A 131 -8.04 -16.22 8.82
N GLN A 132 -7.03 -17.04 8.52
CA GLN A 132 -5.64 -16.75 8.89
C GLN A 132 -4.69 -17.14 7.76
N CYS A 133 -3.68 -16.32 7.52
CA CYS A 133 -2.68 -16.54 6.47
C CYS A 133 -1.25 -16.25 6.94
N ILE A 134 -0.30 -16.83 6.22
CA ILE A 134 1.13 -16.58 6.39
C ILE A 134 1.48 -15.31 5.61
N VAL A 135 2.06 -14.33 6.27
CA VAL A 135 2.40 -13.04 5.68
C VAL A 135 3.92 -12.88 5.60
N LYS A 136 4.44 -12.58 4.41
CA LYS A 136 5.83 -12.14 4.19
C LYS A 136 5.80 -10.77 3.55
N LEU A 137 6.47 -9.79 4.16
CA LEU A 137 6.55 -8.43 3.64
C LEU A 137 7.91 -8.18 2.98
N PRO A 138 7.96 -7.30 1.96
CA PRO A 138 9.20 -6.93 1.27
C PRO A 138 9.99 -5.85 2.03
N PHE A 139 9.86 -5.83 3.37
CA PHE A 139 10.49 -4.85 4.24
C PHE A 139 11.64 -5.47 5.03
N GLN A 140 12.45 -4.62 5.66
CA GLN A 140 13.53 -5.09 6.51
C GLN A 140 12.95 -5.83 7.73
N SER A 141 13.36 -7.07 7.94
CA SER A 141 13.05 -7.81 9.16
C SER A 141 14.02 -7.37 10.27
N ILE A 142 13.47 -6.78 11.33
CA ILE A 142 14.25 -6.33 12.49
C ILE A 142 14.19 -7.28 13.68
N TYR A 143 13.24 -8.22 13.64
CA TYR A 143 13.11 -9.30 14.62
C TYR A 143 12.45 -10.52 14.00
N LEU A 144 12.96 -11.71 14.29
CA LEU A 144 12.39 -12.97 13.84
C LEU A 144 12.59 -14.06 14.89
N ASN A 145 11.51 -14.77 15.22
CA ASN A 145 11.54 -16.04 15.93
C ASN A 145 10.43 -16.97 15.43
N GLU A 146 10.25 -18.11 16.05
CA GLU A 146 9.24 -19.12 15.66
C GLU A 146 7.80 -18.62 15.78
N MET A 147 7.52 -17.61 16.59
CA MET A 147 6.17 -17.10 16.87
C MET A 147 5.83 -15.84 16.10
N CYS A 148 6.83 -14.95 15.88
CA CYS A 148 6.63 -13.60 15.41
C CYS A 148 7.79 -13.13 14.54
N GLU A 149 7.47 -12.32 13.53
CA GLU A 149 8.43 -11.50 12.80
C GLU A 149 7.96 -10.05 12.79
N ILE A 150 8.90 -9.13 13.04
CA ILE A 150 8.65 -7.70 13.01
C ILE A 150 9.40 -7.10 11.83
N TYR A 151 8.67 -6.39 10.99
CA TYR A 151 9.20 -5.67 9.83
C TYR A 151 9.19 -4.18 10.09
N GLU A 152 10.23 -3.51 9.61
CA GLU A 152 10.35 -2.07 9.57
C GLU A 152 10.12 -1.55 8.15
N TYR A 153 9.26 -0.55 8.01
CA TYR A 153 9.06 0.22 6.81
C TYR A 153 9.31 1.70 7.10
N VAL A 154 10.39 2.24 6.55
CA VAL A 154 10.66 3.69 6.61
C VAL A 154 9.99 4.38 5.42
N HIS A 155 9.24 5.45 5.69
CA HIS A 155 8.54 6.16 4.64
C HIS A 155 9.50 6.62 3.53
N TYR A 156 9.10 6.41 2.28
CA TYR A 156 9.96 6.58 1.09
C TYR A 156 10.71 7.90 1.02
N ASN A 157 10.13 8.99 1.52
CA ASN A 157 10.77 10.30 1.54
C ASN A 157 12.10 10.37 2.31
N HIS A 158 12.40 9.36 3.14
CA HIS A 158 13.65 9.28 3.90
C HIS A 158 14.70 8.39 3.21
N GLN A 159 14.27 7.40 2.41
CA GLN A 159 15.15 6.44 1.73
C GLN A 159 15.75 6.98 0.42
N ARG A 160 15.84 8.29 0.24
CA ARG A 160 16.35 8.94 -0.97
C ARG A 160 17.86 8.81 -1.16
N ASN A 161 18.39 7.62 -1.11
CA ASN A 161 19.69 7.32 -1.70
C ASN A 161 19.49 6.93 -3.17
N SER A 162 19.30 7.87 -3.90
CA SER A 162 19.08 8.24 -5.27
C SER A 162 20.02 7.57 -6.25
N ILE A 163 19.43 7.01 -7.26
CA ILE A 163 20.04 7.04 -8.59
C ILE A 163 19.89 8.49 -9.04
N ASN A 164 20.98 9.25 -8.97
CA ASN A 164 21.03 10.72 -8.90
C ASN A 164 20.34 11.48 -10.05
N ASN A 165 19.92 10.85 -11.15
CA ASN A 165 19.32 11.48 -12.32
C ASN A 165 17.92 10.99 -12.71
N CYS A 166 17.31 10.08 -11.97
CA CYS A 166 15.97 9.60 -12.29
C CYS A 166 14.90 10.49 -11.65
N ILE A 167 14.08 11.15 -12.47
CA ILE A 167 12.98 11.99 -11.99
C ILE A 167 11.95 11.20 -11.18
N PHE A 168 11.77 9.92 -11.46
CA PHE A 168 10.85 9.04 -10.76
C PHE A 168 11.40 8.51 -9.44
N CYS A 169 12.73 8.47 -9.28
CA CYS A 169 13.34 8.18 -7.99
C CYS A 169 13.33 9.39 -7.04
N ASN A 170 13.14 10.60 -7.58
CA ASN A 170 13.10 11.87 -6.83
C ASN A 170 11.84 12.68 -7.18
N PRO A 171 10.63 12.19 -6.94
CA PRO A 171 9.41 12.77 -7.51
C PRO A 171 9.00 14.13 -6.93
N TYR A 172 9.55 14.52 -5.78
CA TYR A 172 8.95 15.61 -4.99
C TYR A 172 9.40 17.03 -5.34
N LYS A 173 10.31 17.23 -6.27
CA LYS A 173 10.75 18.61 -6.58
C LYS A 173 9.78 19.38 -7.47
N ASN A 174 9.01 18.71 -8.35
CA ASN A 174 8.10 19.39 -9.29
C ASN A 174 6.88 18.52 -9.73
N LEU A 175 6.49 17.49 -8.99
CA LEU A 175 5.49 16.53 -9.43
C LEU A 175 4.31 16.46 -8.45
N THR A 176 3.09 16.45 -8.99
CA THR A 176 1.87 16.31 -8.20
C THR A 176 1.60 14.84 -7.94
N ILE A 177 1.88 14.37 -6.72
CA ILE A 177 1.54 13.01 -6.29
C ILE A 177 0.10 12.98 -5.83
N LEU A 178 -0.70 12.10 -6.41
CA LEU A 178 -2.10 11.90 -6.07
C LEU A 178 -2.27 10.94 -4.89
N THR A 179 -1.51 9.87 -4.87
CA THR A 179 -1.54 8.86 -3.81
C THR A 179 -0.28 8.00 -3.87
N GLU A 180 0.10 7.41 -2.75
CA GLU A 180 1.26 6.52 -2.67
C GLU A 180 0.99 5.30 -1.79
N SER A 181 1.85 4.30 -1.93
CA SER A 181 1.91 3.08 -1.12
C SER A 181 3.35 2.82 -0.69
N ALA A 182 3.56 1.75 0.06
CA ALA A 182 4.90 1.29 0.42
C ALA A 182 5.83 1.08 -0.80
N THR A 183 5.30 0.62 -1.94
CA THR A 183 6.10 0.16 -3.08
C THR A 183 5.84 0.90 -4.38
N ALA A 184 4.82 1.76 -4.44
CA ALA A 184 4.47 2.53 -5.63
C ALA A 184 3.82 3.86 -5.27
N TYR A 185 3.82 4.81 -6.20
CA TYR A 185 3.06 6.05 -6.11
C TYR A 185 2.38 6.37 -7.44
N ALA A 186 1.35 7.20 -7.40
CA ALA A 186 0.63 7.71 -8.55
C ALA A 186 0.82 9.23 -8.65
N MET A 187 1.16 9.72 -9.83
CA MET A 187 1.37 11.14 -10.08
C MET A 187 0.72 11.58 -11.38
N LEU A 188 0.34 12.86 -11.47
CA LEU A 188 -0.03 13.44 -12.75
C LEU A 188 1.16 13.40 -13.70
N ASP A 189 0.91 13.02 -14.96
CA ASP A 189 1.95 13.05 -15.99
C ASP A 189 2.34 14.52 -16.28
N GLY A 190 3.65 14.79 -16.33
CA GLY A 190 4.16 16.12 -16.68
C GLY A 190 3.95 16.51 -18.16
N TYR A 191 3.64 15.53 -19.01
CA TYR A 191 3.32 15.70 -20.44
C TYR A 191 2.02 14.97 -20.78
N PRO A 192 0.88 15.40 -20.22
CA PRO A 192 -0.36 14.66 -20.31
C PRO A 192 -0.90 14.63 -21.74
N VAL A 193 -1.26 13.45 -22.22
CA VAL A 193 -1.92 13.28 -23.54
C VAL A 193 -3.43 13.49 -23.47
N SER A 194 -3.99 13.50 -22.25
CA SER A 194 -5.38 13.83 -21.97
C SER A 194 -5.51 14.43 -20.57
N LYS A 195 -6.62 15.11 -20.30
CA LYS A 195 -6.92 15.66 -18.98
C LYS A 195 -6.99 14.54 -17.92
N GLY A 196 -6.18 14.63 -16.86
CA GLY A 196 -6.13 13.63 -15.83
C GLY A 196 -5.24 12.41 -16.15
N HIS A 197 -4.33 12.51 -17.13
CA HIS A 197 -3.34 11.46 -17.39
C HIS A 197 -2.43 11.25 -16.16
N VAL A 198 -2.40 10.02 -15.65
CA VAL A 198 -1.65 9.61 -14.45
C VAL A 198 -0.65 8.53 -14.78
N LEU A 199 0.50 8.59 -14.13
CA LEU A 199 1.50 7.53 -14.09
C LEU A 199 1.44 6.81 -12.74
N ILE A 200 1.41 5.49 -12.76
CA ILE A 200 1.72 4.65 -11.61
C ILE A 200 3.19 4.26 -11.71
N VAL A 201 3.95 4.58 -10.70
CA VAL A 201 5.40 4.43 -10.68
C VAL A 201 5.81 3.54 -9.51
N PRO A 202 6.47 2.41 -9.73
CA PRO A 202 7.07 1.63 -8.66
C PRO A 202 8.18 2.46 -7.99
N LYS A 203 8.34 2.34 -6.67
CA LYS A 203 9.41 3.02 -5.94
C LYS A 203 10.78 2.40 -6.21
N ARG A 204 10.80 1.11 -6.53
CA ARG A 204 12.00 0.41 -6.99
C ARG A 204 12.41 0.91 -8.36
N HIS A 205 13.67 1.29 -8.52
CA HIS A 205 14.21 1.64 -9.84
C HIS A 205 14.46 0.39 -10.67
N VAL A 206 13.57 0.13 -11.59
CA VAL A 206 13.70 -0.89 -12.64
C VAL A 206 13.24 -0.28 -13.97
N ALA A 207 13.92 -0.62 -15.05
CA ALA A 207 13.51 -0.18 -16.38
C ALA A 207 12.31 -0.99 -16.88
N ASN A 208 12.35 -2.30 -16.68
CA ASN A 208 11.33 -3.22 -17.14
C ASN A 208 10.40 -3.60 -15.98
N TYR A 209 9.10 -3.36 -16.16
CA TYR A 209 8.06 -3.70 -15.18
C TYR A 209 8.09 -5.18 -14.74
N PHE A 210 8.41 -6.09 -15.64
CA PHE A 210 8.44 -7.53 -15.35
C PHE A 210 9.63 -7.98 -14.49
N GLU A 211 10.61 -7.11 -14.25
CA GLU A 211 11.69 -7.33 -13.29
C GLU A 211 11.27 -7.06 -11.84
N LEU A 212 10.11 -6.43 -11.62
CA LEU A 212 9.58 -6.23 -10.28
C LEU A 212 9.17 -7.57 -9.64
N PRO A 213 9.40 -7.75 -8.33
CA PRO A 213 8.78 -8.83 -7.59
C PRO A 213 7.25 -8.82 -7.75
N PHE A 214 6.62 -10.00 -7.83
CA PHE A 214 5.18 -10.14 -8.06
C PHE A 214 4.32 -9.28 -7.11
N LYS A 215 4.70 -9.17 -5.83
CA LYS A 215 3.99 -8.33 -4.85
C LYS A 215 4.02 -6.84 -5.22
N GLU A 216 5.13 -6.35 -5.76
CA GLU A 216 5.26 -4.95 -6.20
C GLU A 216 4.47 -4.71 -7.50
N GLN A 217 4.46 -5.69 -8.42
CA GLN A 217 3.61 -5.68 -9.59
C GLN A 217 2.12 -5.60 -9.20
N SER A 218 1.69 -6.44 -8.27
CA SER A 218 0.31 -6.45 -7.75
C SER A 218 -0.07 -5.14 -7.09
N ALA A 219 0.85 -4.52 -6.33
CA ALA A 219 0.63 -3.23 -5.69
C ALA A 219 0.44 -2.11 -6.72
N CYS A 220 1.16 -2.13 -7.85
CA CYS A 220 0.97 -1.17 -8.93
C CYS A 220 -0.44 -1.29 -9.55
N TRP A 221 -0.91 -2.51 -9.83
CA TRP A 221 -2.26 -2.72 -10.38
C TRP A 221 -3.37 -2.36 -9.38
N TYR A 222 -3.14 -2.64 -8.11
CA TYR A 222 -4.05 -2.21 -7.07
C TYR A 222 -4.17 -0.68 -7.00
N MET A 223 -3.04 0.02 -7.09
CA MET A 223 -3.01 1.48 -7.17
C MET A 223 -3.72 1.99 -8.44
N ALA A 224 -3.56 1.31 -9.59
CA ALA A 224 -4.27 1.64 -10.82
C ALA A 224 -5.80 1.61 -10.61
N ASN A 225 -6.34 0.61 -9.92
CA ASN A 225 -7.76 0.54 -9.56
C ASN A 225 -8.21 1.72 -8.67
N LYS A 226 -7.39 2.11 -7.69
CA LYS A 226 -7.69 3.26 -6.83
C LYS A 226 -7.70 4.55 -7.62
N VAL A 227 -6.68 4.76 -8.44
CA VAL A 227 -6.54 5.96 -9.29
C VAL A 227 -7.68 6.07 -10.28
N GLN A 228 -8.04 4.97 -10.95
CA GLN A 228 -9.18 4.96 -11.89
C GLN A 228 -10.47 5.48 -11.23
N LYS A 229 -10.75 5.07 -9.98
CA LYS A 229 -11.93 5.56 -9.24
C LYS A 229 -11.84 7.06 -8.92
N ILE A 230 -10.65 7.54 -8.53
CA ILE A 230 -10.41 8.98 -8.27
C ILE A 230 -10.68 9.77 -9.55
N LEU A 231 -10.07 9.33 -10.67
CA LEU A 231 -10.20 10.02 -11.95
C LEU A 231 -11.64 9.99 -12.49
N SER A 232 -12.36 8.87 -12.30
CA SER A 232 -13.77 8.77 -12.68
C SER A 232 -14.64 9.76 -11.93
N LYS A 233 -14.37 9.97 -10.64
CA LYS A 233 -15.12 10.93 -9.82
C LYS A 233 -14.79 12.39 -10.17
N GLU A 234 -13.50 12.68 -10.37
CA GLU A 234 -13.00 14.03 -10.53
C GLU A 234 -13.14 14.58 -11.96
N PHE A 235 -12.88 13.75 -12.95
CA PHE A 235 -12.82 14.17 -14.36
C PHE A 235 -13.94 13.61 -15.23
N GLN A 236 -14.70 12.62 -14.75
CA GLN A 236 -15.83 11.99 -15.46
C GLN A 236 -15.50 11.58 -16.89
N PRO A 237 -14.43 10.82 -17.14
CA PRO A 237 -14.06 10.39 -18.50
C PRO A 237 -15.05 9.36 -19.04
N ASP A 238 -15.18 9.30 -20.39
CA ASP A 238 -15.99 8.30 -21.07
C ASP A 238 -15.31 6.91 -21.13
N GLY A 239 -13.99 6.84 -20.87
CA GLY A 239 -13.24 5.58 -20.87
C GLY A 239 -11.80 5.75 -20.38
N PHE A 240 -11.03 4.66 -20.42
CA PHE A 240 -9.61 4.67 -20.06
C PHE A 240 -8.80 3.81 -21.02
N ASN A 241 -7.60 4.27 -21.37
CA ASN A 241 -6.52 3.41 -21.83
C ASN A 241 -5.54 3.19 -20.66
N VAL A 242 -5.14 1.94 -20.46
CA VAL A 242 -4.16 1.56 -19.45
C VAL A 242 -3.08 0.74 -20.12
N GLY A 243 -1.82 1.09 -19.91
CA GLY A 243 -0.72 0.38 -20.53
C GLY A 243 0.65 0.85 -20.02
N MET A 244 1.69 0.16 -20.50
CA MET A 244 3.08 0.50 -20.20
C MET A 244 3.92 0.38 -21.46
N ASN A 245 4.93 1.21 -21.57
CA ASN A 245 5.96 1.13 -22.61
C ASN A 245 7.17 0.42 -22.00
N ILE A 246 7.58 -0.70 -22.62
CA ILE A 246 8.74 -1.48 -22.18
C ILE A 246 9.75 -1.51 -23.30
N ASN A 247 10.94 -1.03 -23.05
CA ASN A 247 12.02 -0.80 -23.99
C ASN A 247 11.73 0.34 -25.01
N ARG A 248 12.80 0.75 -25.66
CA ARG A 248 12.81 1.89 -26.60
C ARG A 248 11.84 1.72 -27.77
N GLU A 249 11.76 0.52 -28.33
CA GLU A 249 10.92 0.20 -29.49
C GLU A 249 9.42 0.32 -29.17
N ALA A 250 9.04 0.16 -27.91
CA ALA A 250 7.68 0.39 -27.44
C ALA A 250 7.43 1.85 -26.99
N GLY A 251 8.42 2.75 -27.14
CA GLY A 251 8.30 4.16 -26.80
C GLY A 251 8.64 4.49 -25.35
N GLN A 252 9.35 3.62 -24.64
CA GLN A 252 9.86 3.94 -23.30
C GLN A 252 10.96 5.02 -23.40
N THR A 253 10.70 6.18 -22.83
CA THR A 253 11.63 7.34 -22.85
C THR A 253 12.51 7.44 -21.60
N ARG A 254 12.15 6.76 -20.52
CA ARG A 254 12.85 6.78 -19.24
C ARG A 254 13.16 5.37 -18.76
N GLN A 255 14.36 5.16 -18.21
CA GLN A 255 14.80 3.88 -17.66
C GLN A 255 14.20 3.64 -16.25
N HIS A 256 12.88 3.79 -16.15
CA HIS A 256 12.09 3.53 -14.96
C HIS A 256 10.70 3.10 -15.42
N ALA A 257 10.23 1.96 -14.92
CA ALA A 257 8.93 1.40 -15.30
C ALA A 257 7.78 2.31 -14.86
N THR A 258 6.81 2.49 -15.74
CA THR A 258 5.59 3.26 -15.47
C THR A 258 4.38 2.57 -16.08
N ILE A 259 3.24 2.65 -15.38
CA ILE A 259 1.93 2.29 -15.94
C ILE A 259 1.16 3.58 -16.19
N HIS A 260 0.75 3.81 -17.42
CA HIS A 260 -0.06 4.94 -17.82
C HIS A 260 -1.54 4.64 -17.58
N ILE A 261 -2.24 5.55 -16.90
CA ILE A 261 -3.71 5.58 -16.79
C ILE A 261 -4.18 6.82 -17.51
N ILE A 262 -4.73 6.64 -18.68
CA ILE A 262 -5.10 7.71 -19.61
C ILE A 262 -6.62 7.80 -19.68
N PRO A 263 -7.25 8.81 -19.05
CA PRO A 263 -8.67 9.08 -19.26
C PRO A 263 -8.95 9.42 -20.72
N ARG A 264 -10.07 8.94 -21.23
CA ARG A 264 -10.49 9.17 -22.61
C ARG A 264 -11.84 9.89 -22.61
N TYR A 265 -11.97 10.82 -23.52
CA TYR A 265 -13.17 11.65 -23.66
C TYR A 265 -13.75 11.53 -25.07
N ARG A 266 -15.09 11.67 -25.17
CA ARG A 266 -15.76 11.61 -26.47
C ARG A 266 -15.19 12.66 -27.42
N GLY A 267 -14.72 12.22 -28.58
CA GLY A 267 -14.12 13.08 -29.60
C GLY A 267 -12.61 13.33 -29.44
N ASP A 268 -11.94 12.80 -28.43
CA ASP A 268 -10.48 12.95 -28.24
C ASP A 268 -9.64 12.13 -29.23
N ALA A 269 -10.27 11.19 -29.93
CA ALA A 269 -9.65 10.39 -30.97
C ALA A 269 -10.60 10.26 -32.17
N GLY A 270 -10.08 10.34 -33.35
CA GLY A 270 -10.84 10.38 -34.60
C GLY A 270 -11.67 9.14 -34.96
N GLY A 271 -12.14 8.39 -33.95
CA GLY A 271 -13.04 7.25 -34.12
C GLY A 271 -12.89 6.18 -33.05
N LEU A 272 -13.89 5.32 -32.89
CA LEU A 272 -13.97 4.23 -31.91
C LEU A 272 -12.85 3.17 -32.00
N LYS A 273 -12.10 3.17 -33.09
CA LYS A 273 -11.03 2.18 -33.36
C LYS A 273 -9.63 2.61 -32.91
N SER A 274 -9.49 3.77 -32.26
CA SER A 274 -8.20 4.32 -31.79
C SER A 274 -7.91 3.94 -30.35
N GLY A 275 -7.50 2.74 -30.11
CA GLY A 275 -7.07 2.28 -28.78
C GLY A 275 -5.62 1.78 -28.80
N ILE A 276 -5.25 0.92 -27.86
CA ILE A 276 -3.92 0.29 -27.76
C ILE A 276 -3.51 -0.39 -29.08
N ARG A 277 -4.47 -0.90 -29.86
CA ARG A 277 -4.21 -1.52 -31.17
C ARG A 277 -3.63 -0.55 -32.23
N THR A 278 -3.66 0.75 -31.98
CA THR A 278 -3.17 1.77 -32.93
C THR A 278 -1.73 2.22 -32.63
N VAL A 279 -1.04 1.56 -31.72
CA VAL A 279 0.39 1.85 -31.40
C VAL A 279 1.31 1.60 -32.61
N ILE A 280 0.89 0.79 -33.58
CA ILE A 280 1.57 0.61 -34.85
C ILE A 280 0.73 1.32 -35.92
N PRO A 281 1.13 2.53 -36.40
CA PRO A 281 0.31 3.37 -37.27
C PRO A 281 -0.12 2.69 -38.58
N GLN A 282 0.76 1.87 -39.15
CA GLN A 282 0.52 1.16 -40.43
C GLN A 282 -0.51 0.03 -40.30
N LYS A 283 -0.84 -0.41 -39.07
CA LYS A 283 -1.81 -1.48 -38.79
C LYS A 283 -3.08 -0.97 -38.13
N ARG A 284 -3.37 0.32 -38.27
CA ARG A 284 -4.53 0.97 -37.60
C ARG A 284 -5.89 0.46 -38.03
N MET A 285 -5.96 -0.25 -39.13
CA MET A 285 -7.23 -0.65 -39.74
C MET A 285 -7.12 -2.06 -40.36
N GLN A 286 -7.33 -3.05 -39.59
CA GLN A 286 -7.85 -4.34 -40.08
C GLN A 286 -8.92 -4.86 -39.18
#